data_4979035a247dc08056e5ab42ab8f1ab7
#
_entry.id   4979035a247dc08056e5ab42ab8f1ab7
#
_cell.length_a   1.000
_cell.length_b   1.000
_cell.length_c   1.000
_cell.angle_alpha   90.00
_cell.angle_beta   90.00
_cell.angle_gamma   90.00
#
_symmetry.space_group_name_H-M   'P 1'
#
loop_
_entity.id
_entity.type
_entity.pdbx_description
1 polymer ?
#
loop_
_entity_poly.entity_id
_entity_poly.type
_entity_poly.pdbx_seq_one_letter_code
_entity_poly.pdbx_strand_id
1 'polypeptide(L)'
;MRNKKGFTLVEVISAIVILSIIITLGVFSITKVRSNILEKQYKNIKLEIELAAEKYYSDTESKEVYVDTLIKEGYLKANNKSMTITDPRDKTILNCYIVTINDDEKGSL
;
A
#
# COMPACT_ATOMS: atom_id res chain seq x y z
N MET A 1 -16.44 -17.74 50.27
CA MET A 1 -16.06 -16.64 49.67
C MET A 1 -14.69 -16.69 49.16
N ARG A 2 -14.63 -16.00 48.21
CA ARG A 2 -13.47 -15.98 47.62
C ARG A 2 -12.44 -15.41 48.41
N ASN A 3 -11.39 -15.94 48.23
CA ASN A 3 -10.29 -15.54 48.95
C ASN A 3 -9.92 -14.13 48.53
N LYS A 4 -9.54 -13.33 49.46
CA LYS A 4 -9.15 -11.96 49.22
C LYS A 4 -7.78 -11.82 48.62
N LYS A 5 -7.03 -12.87 48.54
CA LYS A 5 -5.66 -12.83 48.07
C LYS A 5 -5.56 -12.91 46.57
N GLY A 6 -6.67 -12.92 45.88
CA GLY A 6 -6.65 -12.89 44.46
C GLY A 6 -7.50 -13.97 43.83
N PHE A 7 -7.16 -14.26 42.62
CA PHE A 7 -7.94 -15.17 41.82
C PHE A 7 -7.65 -16.61 42.14
N THR A 8 -8.60 -17.47 41.86
CA THR A 8 -8.37 -18.90 41.97
C THR A 8 -7.47 -19.34 40.83
N LEU A 9 -6.86 -20.51 40.97
CA LEU A 9 -6.02 -21.06 39.93
C LEU A 9 -6.80 -21.27 38.63
N VAL A 10 -8.05 -21.70 38.73
CA VAL A 10 -8.90 -21.92 37.57
C VAL A 10 -9.17 -20.60 36.83
N GLU A 11 -9.43 -19.53 37.57
CA GLU A 11 -9.65 -18.21 36.95
C GLU A 11 -8.42 -17.73 36.19
N VAL A 12 -7.24 -17.89 36.77
CA VAL A 12 -6.00 -17.49 36.15
C VAL A 12 -5.74 -18.26 34.85
N ILE A 13 -5.91 -19.57 34.91
CA ILE A 13 -5.73 -20.44 33.76
C ILE A 13 -6.72 -20.10 32.67
N SER A 14 -7.98 -19.86 33.03
CA SER A 14 -9.01 -19.47 32.05
C SER A 14 -8.69 -18.16 31.37
N ALA A 15 -8.22 -17.18 32.15
CA ALA A 15 -7.86 -15.88 31.60
C ALA A 15 -6.70 -15.99 30.59
N ILE A 16 -5.71 -16.79 30.88
CA ILE A 16 -4.57 -17.01 30.01
C ILE A 16 -5.00 -17.70 28.72
N VAL A 17 -5.86 -18.70 28.82
CA VAL A 17 -6.35 -19.41 27.63
C VAL A 17 -7.14 -18.47 26.71
N ILE A 18 -8.06 -17.71 27.29
CA ILE A 18 -8.87 -16.76 26.50
C ILE A 18 -7.98 -15.70 25.83
N LEU A 19 -7.01 -15.17 26.57
CA LEU A 19 -6.10 -14.17 26.03
C LEU A 19 -5.26 -14.73 24.87
N SER A 20 -4.82 -15.98 25.00
CA SER A 20 -4.07 -16.65 23.95
C SER A 20 -4.88 -16.78 22.66
N ILE A 21 -6.16 -17.13 22.78
CA ILE A 21 -7.05 -17.24 21.62
C ILE A 21 -7.22 -15.89 20.95
N ILE A 22 -7.45 -14.84 21.73
CA ILE A 22 -7.64 -13.49 21.20
C ILE A 22 -6.40 -13.01 20.46
N ILE A 23 -5.22 -13.23 21.02
CA ILE A 23 -3.97 -12.83 20.39
C ILE A 23 -3.76 -13.57 19.08
N THR A 24 -4.02 -14.87 19.05
CA THR A 24 -3.85 -15.67 17.84
C THR A 24 -4.75 -15.19 16.71
N LEU A 25 -6.02 -14.95 17.00
CA LEU A 25 -6.96 -14.45 16.01
C LEU A 25 -6.60 -13.04 15.55
N GLY A 26 -6.17 -12.20 16.48
CA GLY A 26 -5.77 -10.83 16.17
C GLY A 26 -4.57 -10.76 15.23
N VAL A 27 -3.56 -11.58 15.50
CA VAL A 27 -2.36 -11.62 14.64
C VAL A 27 -2.72 -12.07 13.23
N PHE A 28 -3.56 -13.09 13.11
CA PHE A 28 -3.99 -13.59 11.81
C PHE A 28 -4.74 -12.51 11.03
N SER A 29 -5.64 -11.79 11.68
CA SER A 29 -6.42 -10.71 11.06
C SER A 29 -5.53 -9.56 10.60
N ILE A 30 -4.55 -9.18 11.40
CA ILE A 30 -3.63 -8.09 11.08
C ILE A 30 -2.82 -8.42 9.82
N THR A 31 -2.33 -9.65 9.69
CA THR A 31 -1.56 -10.05 8.53
C THR A 31 -2.38 -9.94 7.25
N LYS A 32 -3.63 -10.40 7.28
CA LYS A 32 -4.52 -10.33 6.12
C LYS A 32 -4.85 -8.87 5.76
N VAL A 33 -5.16 -8.05 6.74
CA VAL A 33 -5.48 -6.64 6.51
C VAL A 33 -4.28 -5.91 5.94
N ARG A 34 -3.08 -6.18 6.44
CA ARG A 34 -1.86 -5.55 5.95
C ARG A 34 -1.62 -5.86 4.47
N SER A 35 -1.83 -7.10 4.06
CA SER A 35 -1.70 -7.49 2.67
C SER A 35 -2.68 -6.73 1.78
N ASN A 36 -3.93 -6.61 2.21
CA ASN A 36 -4.95 -5.88 1.48
C ASN A 36 -4.64 -4.39 1.37
N ILE A 37 -4.10 -3.80 2.43
CA ILE A 37 -3.70 -2.39 2.45
C ILE A 37 -2.58 -2.14 1.44
N LEU A 38 -1.58 -3.01 1.39
CA LEU A 38 -0.47 -2.85 0.46
C LEU A 38 -0.93 -2.94 -0.99
N GLU A 39 -1.86 -3.83 -1.30
CA GLU A 39 -2.44 -3.91 -2.64
C GLU A 39 -3.21 -2.64 -3.00
N LYS A 40 -3.98 -2.10 -2.07
CA LYS A 40 -4.70 -0.85 -2.30
C LYS A 40 -3.76 0.32 -2.50
N GLN A 41 -2.69 0.38 -1.74
CA GLN A 41 -1.66 1.41 -1.90
C GLN A 41 -1.02 1.32 -3.28
N TYR A 42 -0.71 0.12 -3.74
CA TYR A 42 -0.17 -0.07 -5.07
C TYR A 42 -1.14 0.39 -6.15
N LYS A 43 -2.42 0.03 -6.03
CA LYS A 43 -3.44 0.46 -6.98
C LYS A 43 -3.60 1.98 -7.01
N ASN A 44 -3.51 2.63 -5.85
CA ASN A 44 -3.59 4.09 -5.78
C ASN A 44 -2.39 4.74 -6.45
N ILE A 45 -1.19 4.21 -6.21
CA ILE A 45 0.03 4.71 -6.85
C ILE A 45 -0.06 4.53 -8.36
N LYS A 46 -0.51 3.37 -8.81
CA LYS A 46 -0.69 3.09 -10.23
C LYS A 46 -1.68 4.06 -10.86
N LEU A 47 -2.78 4.33 -10.18
CA LEU A 47 -3.78 5.28 -10.67
C LEU A 47 -3.21 6.69 -10.75
N GLU A 48 -2.46 7.13 -9.74
CA GLU A 48 -1.82 8.43 -9.77
C GLU A 48 -0.83 8.56 -10.94
N ILE A 49 -0.06 7.51 -11.21
CA ILE A 49 0.88 7.49 -12.32
C ILE A 49 0.12 7.58 -13.64
N GLU A 50 -0.96 6.82 -13.78
CA GLU A 50 -1.77 6.82 -15.00
C GLU A 50 -2.42 8.19 -15.25
N LEU A 51 -2.96 8.81 -14.20
CA LEU A 51 -3.56 10.14 -14.31
C LEU A 51 -2.51 11.20 -14.64
N ALA A 52 -1.33 11.10 -14.06
CA ALA A 52 -0.23 12.00 -14.39
C ALA A 52 0.19 11.87 -15.85
N ALA A 53 0.23 10.64 -16.36
CA ALA A 53 0.56 10.38 -17.76
C ALA A 53 -0.51 10.93 -18.71
N GLU A 54 -1.79 10.80 -18.34
CA GLU A 54 -2.88 11.37 -19.12
C GLU A 54 -2.76 12.90 -19.22
N LYS A 55 -2.43 13.53 -18.12
CA LYS A 55 -2.21 14.97 -18.11
C LYS A 55 -1.00 15.36 -18.93
N TYR A 56 0.07 14.60 -18.84
CA TYR A 56 1.27 14.81 -19.65
C TYR A 56 0.96 14.68 -21.14
N TYR A 57 0.16 13.68 -21.51
CA TYR A 57 -0.29 13.50 -22.89
C TYR A 57 -1.11 14.69 -23.36
N SER A 58 -1.99 15.18 -22.52
CA SER A 58 -2.81 16.36 -22.85
C SER A 58 -1.96 17.59 -23.14
N ASP A 59 -0.83 17.73 -22.44
CA ASP A 59 0.06 18.89 -22.62
C ASP A 59 1.08 18.71 -23.73
N THR A 60 1.58 17.48 -23.95
CA THR A 60 2.68 17.23 -24.88
C THR A 60 2.32 16.31 -26.04
N GLU A 61 1.15 15.68 -25.99
CA GLU A 61 0.68 14.68 -26.95
C GLU A 61 1.58 13.45 -27.06
N SER A 62 2.38 13.20 -26.02
CA SER A 62 3.28 12.05 -25.97
C SER A 62 2.54 10.83 -25.42
N LYS A 63 2.41 9.78 -26.22
CA LYS A 63 1.65 8.58 -25.82
C LYS A 63 2.41 7.65 -24.91
N GLU A 64 3.71 7.80 -24.82
CA GLU A 64 4.54 7.01 -23.94
C GLU A 64 5.41 7.93 -23.09
N VAL A 65 5.48 7.63 -21.80
CA VAL A 65 6.28 8.44 -20.89
C VAL A 65 6.79 7.56 -19.75
N TYR A 66 8.03 7.82 -19.33
CA TYR A 66 8.57 7.14 -18.17
C TYR A 66 8.02 7.77 -16.89
N VAL A 67 7.85 6.94 -15.88
CA VAL A 67 7.44 7.43 -14.55
C VAL A 67 8.42 8.49 -14.05
N ASP A 68 9.72 8.26 -14.28
CA ASP A 68 10.76 9.21 -13.89
C ASP A 68 10.56 10.59 -14.54
N THR A 69 10.18 10.61 -15.81
CA THR A 69 9.90 11.84 -16.52
C THR A 69 8.72 12.60 -15.89
N LEU A 70 7.68 11.89 -15.50
CA LEU A 70 6.52 12.50 -14.84
C LEU A 70 6.92 13.17 -13.53
N ILE A 71 7.82 12.58 -12.79
CA ILE A 71 8.32 13.16 -11.54
C ILE A 71 9.16 14.41 -11.83
N LYS A 72 10.06 14.34 -12.79
CA LYS A 72 10.94 15.45 -13.14
C LYS A 72 10.18 16.65 -13.70
N GLU A 73 9.14 16.38 -14.46
CA GLU A 73 8.33 17.43 -15.06
C GLU A 73 7.25 17.99 -14.13
N GLY A 74 7.12 17.43 -12.94
CA GLY A 74 6.20 17.91 -11.94
C GLY A 74 4.77 17.41 -12.05
N TYR A 75 4.50 16.45 -12.91
CA TYR A 75 3.17 15.86 -13.05
C TYR A 75 2.86 14.84 -11.96
N LEU A 76 3.89 14.29 -11.35
CA LEU A 76 3.75 13.24 -10.38
C LEU A 76 4.65 13.53 -9.18
N LYS A 77 4.13 13.34 -7.97
CA LYS A 77 4.91 13.51 -6.75
C LYS A 77 5.59 12.22 -6.36
N ALA A 78 6.89 12.31 -6.06
CA ALA A 78 7.64 11.15 -5.58
C ALA A 78 7.29 10.86 -4.12
N ASN A 79 7.43 9.58 -3.73
CA ASN A 79 7.12 9.14 -2.37
C ASN A 79 8.19 9.51 -1.35
N ASN A 80 9.38 9.86 -1.81
CA ASN A 80 10.50 10.10 -0.91
C ASN A 80 11.40 11.23 -1.44
N LYS A 81 12.42 11.58 -0.67
CA LYS A 81 13.34 12.66 -1.03
C LYS A 81 14.24 12.32 -2.20
N SER A 82 14.36 11.05 -2.54
CA SER A 82 15.18 10.60 -3.67
C SER A 82 14.47 10.75 -5.01
N MET A 83 13.25 11.28 -5.00
CA MET A 83 12.42 11.43 -6.20
C MET A 83 12.16 10.10 -6.90
N THR A 84 11.96 9.05 -6.09
CA THR A 84 11.61 7.72 -6.60
C THR A 84 10.23 7.32 -6.11
N ILE A 85 9.58 6.47 -6.88
CA ILE A 85 8.32 5.86 -6.49
C ILE A 85 8.56 4.37 -6.38
N THR A 86 8.18 3.80 -5.25
CA THR A 86 8.38 2.38 -4.99
C THR A 86 7.05 1.66 -4.84
N ASP A 87 7.04 0.39 -5.24
CA ASP A 87 5.89 -0.48 -5.01
C ASP A 87 5.85 -0.82 -3.52
N PRO A 88 4.74 -0.53 -2.83
CA PRO A 88 4.67 -0.79 -1.39
C PRO A 88 4.72 -2.27 -1.03
N ARG A 89 4.48 -3.17 -1.99
CA ARG A 89 4.46 -4.61 -1.73
C ARG A 89 5.86 -5.21 -1.64
N ASP A 90 6.76 -4.80 -2.53
CA ASP A 90 8.11 -5.37 -2.61
C ASP A 90 9.21 -4.33 -2.70
N LYS A 91 8.85 -3.06 -2.63
CA LYS A 91 9.77 -1.92 -2.68
C LYS A 91 10.55 -1.81 -3.99
N THR A 92 10.00 -2.35 -5.07
CA THR A 92 10.60 -2.19 -6.39
C THR A 92 10.46 -0.75 -6.85
N ILE A 93 11.51 -0.20 -7.45
CA ILE A 93 11.48 1.16 -7.97
C ILE A 93 10.69 1.18 -9.29
N LEU A 94 9.69 2.04 -9.36
CA LEU A 94 8.80 2.13 -10.51
C LEU A 94 9.22 3.20 -11.53
N ASN A 95 10.30 3.93 -11.27
CA ASN A 95 10.73 5.03 -12.12
C ASN A 95 11.08 4.62 -13.55
N CYS A 96 11.52 3.39 -13.73
CA CYS A 96 11.91 2.87 -15.05
C CYS A 96 10.74 2.34 -15.87
N TYR A 97 9.55 2.31 -15.31
CA TYR A 97 8.39 1.82 -16.03
C TYR A 97 7.86 2.87 -16.99
N ILE A 98 7.32 2.41 -18.10
CA ILE A 98 6.73 3.27 -19.11
C ILE A 98 5.21 3.22 -18.99
N VAL A 99 4.59 4.39 -19.02
CA VAL A 99 3.14 4.50 -19.08
C VAL A 99 2.74 4.76 -20.51
N THR A 100 1.82 3.97 -21.05
CA THR A 100 1.33 4.09 -22.41
C THR A 100 -0.08 4.65 -22.39
N ILE A 101 -0.36 5.63 -23.23
CA ILE A 101 -1.70 6.17 -23.40
C ILE A 101 -2.39 5.39 -24.53
N ASN A 102 -3.53 4.81 -24.24
CA ASN A 102 -4.27 4.04 -25.23
C ASN A 102 -5.20 4.93 -26.06
N ASP A 103 -5.93 4.31 -27.00
CA ASP A 103 -6.83 5.05 -27.90
C ASP A 103 -7.96 5.77 -27.18
N ASP A 104 -8.29 5.36 -25.96
CA ASP A 104 -9.31 6.02 -25.13
C ASP A 104 -8.71 7.18 -24.32
N GLU A 105 -7.47 7.55 -24.59
CA GLU A 105 -6.73 8.59 -23.88
C GLU A 105 -6.54 8.28 -22.40
N LYS A 106 -6.50 6.99 -22.06
CA LYS A 106 -6.28 6.54 -20.68
C LYS A 106 -4.88 5.97 -20.53
N GLY A 107 -4.24 6.30 -19.41
CA GLY A 107 -2.94 5.77 -19.08
C GLY A 107 -3.00 4.31 -18.69
N SER A 108 -1.96 3.56 -18.99
CA SER A 108 -1.79 2.17 -18.58
C SER A 108 -0.33 1.92 -18.29
N LEU A 109 -0.10 1.45 -17.08
CA LEU A 109 1.25 1.17 -16.59
C LEU A 109 1.75 -0.21 -17.01
#